data_9a84439e7264f476066159bde3032e2f
#
_entry.id   9a84439e7264f476066159bde3032e2f
#
_cell.length_a   1.000
_cell.length_b   1.000
_cell.length_c   1.000
_cell.angle_alpha   90.00
_cell.angle_beta   90.00
_cell.angle_gamma   90.00
#
_symmetry.space_group_name_H-M   'P 1'
#
loop_
_entity.id
_entity.type
_entity.pdbx_description
1 polymer ?
#
loop_
_entity_poly.entity_id
_entity_poly.type
_entity_poly.pdbx_seq_one_letter_code
_entity_poly.pdbx_strand_id
1 'polypeptide(L)'
;KEIAQLVNDNIQVCVVVGGGNIYRGKMGVHMGMDRTTGDFMGMLATIMNALAVSNSLTQNNVKNVVLTSIELKGIADAFNQNKAIEALEEGKVVIFGGGTGHPYFSTDTTSALRALETKCEIIMAAKNGVDGVYSADPRVDKNAVKYDEITYQEIIEKNLQVMDQTAISLCKE
;
A
#
# COMPACT_ATOMS: atom_id res chain seq x y z
N LYS A 1 -2.85 -16.16 -6.27
CA LYS A 1 -3.34 -16.59 -7.59
C LYS A 1 -3.55 -15.40 -8.52
N GLU A 2 -4.27 -14.34 -8.12
CA GLU A 2 -4.54 -13.15 -8.93
C GLU A 2 -3.26 -12.44 -9.36
N ILE A 3 -2.32 -12.17 -8.42
CA ILE A 3 -1.02 -11.58 -8.76
C ILE A 3 -0.25 -12.46 -9.76
N ALA A 4 -0.28 -13.79 -9.59
CA ALA A 4 0.36 -14.70 -10.53
C ALA A 4 -0.25 -14.62 -11.93
N GLN A 5 -1.56 -14.41 -12.03
CA GLN A 5 -2.25 -14.21 -13.31
C GLN A 5 -1.78 -12.92 -13.97
N LEU A 6 -1.75 -11.80 -13.24
CA LEU A 6 -1.27 -10.51 -13.78
C LEU A 6 0.16 -10.61 -14.33
N VAL A 7 1.06 -11.31 -13.60
CA VAL A 7 2.43 -11.53 -14.06
C VAL A 7 2.47 -12.38 -15.33
N ASN A 8 1.63 -13.43 -15.43
CA ASN A 8 1.52 -14.26 -16.61
C ASN A 8 0.98 -13.48 -17.83
N ASP A 9 0.16 -12.47 -17.56
CA ASP A 9 -0.36 -11.55 -18.59
C ASP A 9 0.64 -10.42 -18.93
N ASN A 10 1.91 -10.55 -18.51
CA ASN A 10 3.00 -9.59 -18.67
C ASN A 10 2.75 -8.21 -18.04
N ILE A 11 1.96 -8.15 -16.97
CA ILE A 11 1.73 -6.93 -16.21
C ILE A 11 2.79 -6.86 -15.10
N GLN A 12 3.51 -5.73 -15.02
CA GLN A 12 4.43 -5.45 -13.92
C GLN A 12 3.64 -5.11 -12.66
N VAL A 13 3.96 -5.77 -11.55
CA VAL A 13 3.18 -5.66 -10.32
C VAL A 13 4.03 -5.22 -9.15
N CYS A 14 3.62 -4.11 -8.53
CA CYS A 14 4.06 -3.68 -7.21
C CYS A 14 2.99 -4.02 -6.15
N VAL A 15 3.42 -4.41 -4.97
CA VAL A 15 2.52 -4.72 -3.86
C VAL A 15 2.90 -3.89 -2.64
N VAL A 16 1.98 -3.09 -2.13
CA VAL A 16 2.12 -2.38 -0.85
C VAL A 16 1.19 -3.01 0.16
N VAL A 17 1.72 -3.43 1.29
CA VAL A 17 0.96 -4.12 2.32
C VAL A 17 0.84 -3.29 3.60
N GLY A 18 -0.35 -3.31 4.21
CA GLY A 18 -0.56 -2.74 5.54
C GLY A 18 -0.11 -3.69 6.66
N GLY A 19 -0.02 -3.15 7.88
CA GLY A 19 0.35 -3.89 9.10
C GLY A 19 -0.79 -4.05 10.11
N GLY A 20 -1.98 -3.56 9.79
CA GLY A 20 -3.09 -3.41 10.75
C GLY A 20 -3.70 -4.70 11.30
N ASN A 21 -3.39 -5.86 10.71
CA ASN A 21 -3.73 -7.19 11.23
C ASN A 21 -2.80 -7.65 12.36
N ILE A 22 -1.57 -7.12 12.43
CA ILE A 22 -0.57 -7.42 13.44
C ILE A 22 -0.56 -6.32 14.50
N TYR A 23 -0.45 -5.06 14.06
CA TYR A 23 -0.38 -3.92 14.96
C TYR A 23 -1.06 -2.68 14.35
N ARG A 24 -1.89 -2.02 15.17
CA ARG A 24 -2.53 -0.75 14.81
C ARG A 24 -2.06 0.35 15.75
N GLY A 25 -1.44 1.41 15.23
CA GLY A 25 -0.91 2.53 16.02
C GLY A 25 -1.91 3.15 17.00
N LYS A 26 -3.22 3.20 16.63
CA LYS A 26 -4.29 3.65 17.53
C LYS A 26 -4.38 2.85 18.84
N MET A 27 -4.07 1.55 18.82
CA MET A 27 -4.07 0.72 20.03
C MET A 27 -2.94 1.12 20.99
N GLY A 28 -1.77 1.42 20.46
CA GLY A 28 -0.62 1.87 21.28
C GLY A 28 -0.87 3.20 21.99
N VAL A 29 -1.52 4.14 21.32
CA VAL A 29 -1.87 5.44 21.90
C VAL A 29 -2.82 5.29 23.11
N HIS A 30 -3.80 4.38 23.04
CA HIS A 30 -4.68 4.08 24.17
C HIS A 30 -3.94 3.46 25.38
N MET A 31 -2.78 2.84 25.14
CA MET A 31 -1.91 2.27 26.17
C MET A 31 -0.82 3.26 26.65
N GLY A 32 -0.89 4.53 26.26
CA GLY A 32 0.08 5.57 26.64
C GLY A 32 1.38 5.56 25.84
N MET A 33 1.41 4.82 24.73
CA MET A 33 2.57 4.78 23.84
C MET A 33 2.66 6.06 23.01
N ASP A 34 3.88 6.54 22.80
CA ASP A 34 4.15 7.63 21.88
C ASP A 34 3.75 7.25 20.43
N ARG A 35 3.17 8.21 19.71
CA ARG A 35 2.67 8.05 18.35
C ARG A 35 3.78 7.58 17.39
N THR A 36 4.96 8.18 17.48
CA THR A 36 6.10 7.86 16.63
C THR A 36 6.55 6.40 16.81
N THR A 37 6.64 5.95 18.07
CA THR A 37 6.95 4.56 18.42
C THR A 37 5.89 3.61 17.86
N GLY A 38 4.61 3.95 18.03
CA GLY A 38 3.50 3.17 17.49
C GLY A 38 3.54 3.06 15.96
N ASP A 39 3.87 4.14 15.28
CA ASP A 39 3.99 4.16 13.82
C ASP A 39 5.18 3.29 13.33
N PHE A 40 6.33 3.31 14.03
CA PHE A 40 7.46 2.40 13.72
C PHE A 40 7.07 0.93 13.93
N MET A 41 6.35 0.60 15.02
CA MET A 41 5.82 -0.76 15.21
C MET A 41 4.88 -1.17 14.07
N GLY A 42 4.02 -0.26 13.61
CA GLY A 42 3.18 -0.47 12.43
C GLY A 42 4.00 -0.72 11.17
N MET A 43 5.06 0.02 10.94
CA MET A 43 5.97 -0.18 9.81
C MET A 43 6.66 -1.55 9.87
N LEU A 44 7.14 -1.99 11.04
CA LEU A 44 7.69 -3.34 11.22
C LEU A 44 6.64 -4.43 10.94
N ALA A 45 5.39 -4.21 11.36
CA ALA A 45 4.29 -5.12 11.06
C ALA A 45 4.04 -5.25 9.54
N THR A 46 4.17 -4.16 8.77
CA THR A 46 4.07 -4.24 7.30
C THR A 46 5.20 -5.08 6.70
N ILE A 47 6.41 -5.02 7.26
CA ILE A 47 7.54 -5.83 6.79
C ILE A 47 7.27 -7.31 7.02
N MET A 48 6.74 -7.69 8.19
CA MET A 48 6.32 -9.07 8.45
C MET A 48 5.31 -9.56 7.41
N ASN A 49 4.30 -8.75 7.08
CA ASN A 49 3.33 -9.07 6.04
C ASN A 49 3.97 -9.15 4.64
N ALA A 50 4.90 -8.25 4.31
CA ALA A 50 5.62 -8.29 3.04
C ALA A 50 6.41 -9.58 2.86
N LEU A 51 7.09 -10.06 3.91
CA LEU A 51 7.79 -11.35 3.90
C LEU A 51 6.82 -12.54 3.73
N ALA A 52 5.64 -12.48 4.37
CA ALA A 52 4.62 -13.51 4.22
C ALA A 52 4.06 -13.56 2.78
N VAL A 53 3.82 -12.39 2.17
CA VAL A 53 3.40 -12.29 0.76
C VAL A 53 4.49 -12.83 -0.16
N SER A 54 5.74 -12.45 0.05
CA SER A 54 6.90 -12.94 -0.70
C SER A 54 6.98 -14.47 -0.66
N ASN A 55 6.89 -15.07 0.51
CA ASN A 55 6.88 -16.52 0.65
C ASN A 55 5.72 -17.17 -0.12
N SER A 56 4.52 -16.61 -0.02
CA SER A 56 3.34 -17.11 -0.75
C SER A 56 3.51 -17.02 -2.27
N LEU A 57 4.12 -15.95 -2.79
CA LEU A 57 4.42 -15.81 -4.21
C LEU A 57 5.47 -16.82 -4.65
N THR A 58 6.53 -17.02 -3.88
CA THR A 58 7.58 -18.03 -4.13
C THR A 58 7.00 -19.44 -4.20
N GLN A 59 6.10 -19.80 -3.27
CA GLN A 59 5.40 -21.09 -3.30
C GLN A 59 4.51 -21.27 -4.52
N ASN A 60 4.08 -20.19 -5.17
CA ASN A 60 3.32 -20.20 -6.42
C ASN A 60 4.22 -19.96 -7.66
N ASN A 61 5.54 -20.14 -7.54
CA ASN A 61 6.53 -19.96 -8.60
C ASN A 61 6.55 -18.55 -9.21
N VAL A 62 6.14 -17.53 -8.47
CA VAL A 62 6.22 -16.12 -8.89
C VAL A 62 7.51 -15.51 -8.36
N LYS A 63 8.38 -15.07 -9.26
CA LYS A 63 9.61 -14.34 -8.89
C LYS A 63 9.23 -13.04 -8.20
N ASN A 64 9.88 -12.73 -7.11
CA ASN A 64 9.57 -11.53 -6.34
C ASN A 64 10.78 -11.04 -5.53
N VAL A 65 10.70 -9.80 -5.07
CA VAL A 65 11.68 -9.18 -4.16
C VAL A 65 10.97 -8.32 -3.13
N VAL A 66 11.45 -8.32 -1.90
CA VAL A 66 10.98 -7.42 -0.83
C VAL A 66 11.95 -6.27 -0.69
N LEU A 67 11.45 -5.04 -0.84
CA LEU A 67 12.18 -3.81 -0.61
C LEU A 67 11.56 -3.06 0.57
N THR A 68 12.39 -2.62 1.51
CA THR A 68 11.90 -1.99 2.75
C THR A 68 12.41 -0.57 2.92
N SER A 69 11.55 0.32 3.41
CA SER A 69 11.92 1.71 3.72
C SER A 69 12.82 1.83 4.95
N ILE A 70 12.89 0.79 5.77
CA ILE A 70 13.75 0.68 6.95
C ILE A 70 14.79 -0.39 6.65
N GLU A 71 16.07 -0.06 6.77
CA GLU A 71 17.15 -1.03 6.51
C GLU A 71 17.11 -2.18 7.52
N LEU A 72 17.01 -3.42 7.02
CA LEU A 72 16.99 -4.63 7.83
C LEU A 72 18.00 -5.65 7.26
N LYS A 73 19.28 -5.47 7.62
CA LYS A 73 20.38 -6.35 7.15
C LYS A 73 20.05 -7.83 7.35
N GLY A 74 20.20 -8.60 6.29
CA GLY A 74 19.99 -10.04 6.30
C GLY A 74 18.53 -10.50 6.27
N ILE A 75 17.56 -9.57 6.16
CA ILE A 75 16.14 -9.88 6.10
C ILE A 75 15.51 -9.40 4.79
N ALA A 76 15.72 -8.13 4.44
CA ALA A 76 15.18 -7.54 3.21
C ALA A 76 16.07 -6.38 2.77
N ASP A 77 16.12 -6.15 1.47
CA ASP A 77 16.91 -5.06 0.90
C ASP A 77 16.28 -3.69 1.20
N ALA A 78 17.15 -2.69 1.38
CA ALA A 78 16.69 -1.31 1.46
C ALA A 78 16.09 -0.88 0.11
N PHE A 79 14.98 -0.13 0.20
CA PHE A 79 14.34 0.45 -0.98
C PHE A 79 15.31 1.35 -1.73
N ASN A 80 15.36 1.13 -3.03
CA ASN A 80 16.02 1.98 -3.99
C ASN A 80 15.18 1.95 -5.28
N GLN A 81 14.90 3.11 -5.84
CA GLN A 81 14.06 3.26 -7.03
C GLN A 81 14.57 2.43 -8.21
N ASN A 82 15.88 2.52 -8.51
CA ASN A 82 16.47 1.79 -9.64
C ASN A 82 16.35 0.28 -9.45
N LYS A 83 16.65 -0.23 -8.24
CA LYS A 83 16.46 -1.65 -7.93
C LYS A 83 15.02 -2.12 -8.11
N ALA A 84 14.03 -1.27 -7.76
CA ALA A 84 12.63 -1.60 -7.94
C ALA A 84 12.28 -1.71 -9.43
N ILE A 85 12.71 -0.72 -10.23
CA ILE A 85 12.48 -0.70 -11.68
C ILE A 85 13.17 -1.89 -12.36
N GLU A 86 14.44 -2.15 -12.07
CA GLU A 86 15.19 -3.31 -12.59
C GLU A 86 14.49 -4.63 -12.27
N ALA A 87 14.00 -4.79 -11.02
CA ALA A 87 13.27 -5.99 -10.64
C ALA A 87 11.95 -6.16 -11.43
N LEU A 88 11.22 -5.07 -11.68
CA LEU A 88 10.01 -5.08 -12.52
C LEU A 88 10.32 -5.45 -13.98
N GLU A 89 11.40 -4.90 -14.54
CA GLU A 89 11.87 -5.21 -15.90
C GLU A 89 12.32 -6.68 -16.03
N GLU A 90 12.85 -7.27 -14.96
CA GLU A 90 13.15 -8.71 -14.89
C GLU A 90 11.91 -9.62 -14.67
N GLY A 91 10.71 -9.04 -14.65
CA GLY A 91 9.45 -9.77 -14.43
C GLY A 91 9.25 -10.24 -12.99
N LYS A 92 9.89 -9.60 -12.01
CA LYS A 92 9.67 -9.86 -10.59
C LYS A 92 8.53 -8.98 -10.06
N VAL A 93 7.76 -9.52 -9.13
CA VAL A 93 6.86 -8.73 -8.29
C VAL A 93 7.69 -7.99 -7.23
N VAL A 94 7.51 -6.69 -7.11
CA VAL A 94 8.16 -5.89 -6.07
C VAL A 94 7.20 -5.69 -4.91
N ILE A 95 7.60 -6.11 -3.71
CA ILE A 95 6.80 -6.01 -2.50
C ILE A 95 7.42 -4.97 -1.58
N PHE A 96 6.67 -3.93 -1.23
CA PHE A 96 7.14 -2.86 -0.38
C PHE A 96 6.71 -3.05 1.06
N GLY A 97 7.69 -3.08 1.97
CA GLY A 97 7.51 -3.08 3.42
C GLY A 97 8.07 -1.82 4.09
N GLY A 98 7.68 -1.56 5.32
CA GLY A 98 8.19 -0.42 6.10
C GLY A 98 7.50 0.92 5.81
N GLY A 99 6.38 0.92 5.07
CA GLY A 99 5.67 2.14 4.75
C GLY A 99 6.53 3.14 3.96
N THR A 100 6.42 4.41 4.29
CA THR A 100 7.30 5.48 3.77
C THR A 100 8.67 5.52 4.46
N GLY A 101 8.84 4.81 5.57
CA GLY A 101 10.00 4.94 6.46
C GLY A 101 9.85 6.07 7.48
N HIS A 102 8.77 6.83 7.41
CA HIS A 102 8.52 7.98 8.30
C HIS A 102 7.21 7.81 9.06
N PRO A 103 7.17 8.17 10.35
CA PRO A 103 5.93 8.25 11.12
C PRO A 103 4.91 9.20 10.48
N TYR A 104 3.65 9.10 10.90
CA TYR A 104 2.52 9.93 10.49
C TYR A 104 1.96 9.68 9.09
N PHE A 105 2.60 8.86 8.26
CA PHE A 105 2.10 8.50 6.93
C PHE A 105 1.37 7.16 6.94
N SER A 106 0.34 7.07 6.11
CA SER A 106 -0.47 5.86 5.97
C SER A 106 0.08 4.90 4.91
N THR A 107 -0.50 3.71 4.84
CA THR A 107 -0.27 2.76 3.74
C THR A 107 -0.79 3.31 2.42
N ASP A 108 -1.88 4.10 2.41
CA ASP A 108 -2.42 4.74 1.21
C ASP A 108 -1.41 5.74 0.64
N THR A 109 -0.83 6.61 1.49
CA THR A 109 0.27 7.52 1.10
C THR A 109 1.48 6.75 0.58
N THR A 110 1.84 5.63 1.22
CA THR A 110 2.93 4.78 0.75
C THR A 110 2.64 4.25 -0.65
N SER A 111 1.42 3.79 -0.92
CA SER A 111 1.03 3.25 -2.22
C SER A 111 1.16 4.30 -3.33
N ALA A 112 0.67 5.52 -3.10
CA ALA A 112 0.80 6.62 -4.04
C ALA A 112 2.27 7.00 -4.30
N LEU A 113 3.07 7.12 -3.22
CA LEU A 113 4.50 7.45 -3.34
C LEU A 113 5.26 6.38 -4.14
N ARG A 114 5.07 5.10 -3.82
CA ARG A 114 5.74 4.00 -4.54
C ARG A 114 5.30 3.91 -5.99
N ALA A 115 4.02 4.17 -6.28
CA ALA A 115 3.52 4.23 -7.66
C ALA A 115 4.24 5.31 -8.48
N LEU A 116 4.40 6.51 -7.95
CA LEU A 116 5.14 7.60 -8.59
C LEU A 116 6.62 7.22 -8.81
N GLU A 117 7.29 6.72 -7.77
CA GLU A 117 8.72 6.33 -7.83
C GLU A 117 8.98 5.20 -8.82
N THR A 118 8.05 4.26 -8.97
CA THR A 118 8.16 3.13 -9.91
C THR A 118 7.42 3.33 -11.22
N LYS A 119 6.86 4.53 -11.44
CA LYS A 119 6.13 4.91 -12.67
C LYS A 119 4.96 3.97 -12.97
N CYS A 120 4.23 3.55 -11.94
CA CYS A 120 3.02 2.75 -12.12
C CYS A 120 1.91 3.60 -12.75
N GLU A 121 1.21 3.02 -13.72
CA GLU A 121 0.08 3.67 -14.41
C GLU A 121 -1.22 3.57 -13.62
N ILE A 122 -1.35 2.55 -12.75
CA ILE A 122 -2.59 2.22 -12.03
C ILE A 122 -2.28 1.88 -10.57
N ILE A 123 -3.10 2.37 -9.65
CA ILE A 123 -3.15 1.94 -8.26
C ILE A 123 -4.45 1.19 -8.02
N MET A 124 -4.37 -0.09 -7.68
CA MET A 124 -5.52 -0.91 -7.30
C MET A 124 -5.63 -0.97 -5.78
N ALA A 125 -6.61 -0.28 -5.20
CA ALA A 125 -6.81 -0.24 -3.76
C ALA A 125 -7.80 -1.32 -3.32
N ALA A 126 -7.31 -2.39 -2.66
CA ALA A 126 -8.16 -3.39 -2.05
C ALA A 126 -8.68 -2.89 -0.69
N LYS A 127 -9.89 -2.41 -0.63
CA LYS A 127 -10.55 -1.92 0.59
C LYS A 127 -11.57 -2.94 1.09
N ASN A 128 -11.61 -3.16 2.41
CA ASN A 128 -12.57 -4.06 3.02
C ASN A 128 -13.90 -3.34 3.31
N GLY A 129 -15.02 -3.98 2.97
CA GLY A 129 -16.37 -3.57 3.36
C GLY A 129 -17.10 -2.63 2.41
N VAL A 130 -16.44 -2.12 1.35
CA VAL A 130 -17.08 -1.35 0.26
C VAL A 130 -16.44 -1.73 -1.08
N ASP A 131 -17.25 -1.71 -2.14
CA ASP A 131 -16.87 -2.16 -3.47
C ASP A 131 -16.54 -0.99 -4.43
N GLY A 132 -16.33 0.20 -3.90
CA GLY A 132 -15.99 1.39 -4.68
C GLY A 132 -16.05 2.67 -3.89
N VAL A 133 -16.04 3.80 -4.62
CA VAL A 133 -16.14 5.15 -4.06
C VAL A 133 -17.60 5.57 -4.03
N TYR A 134 -18.04 6.07 -2.90
CA TYR A 134 -19.41 6.52 -2.69
C TYR A 134 -19.47 7.98 -2.25
N SER A 135 -20.63 8.62 -2.48
CA SER A 135 -20.88 10.00 -2.03
C SER A 135 -20.90 10.17 -0.50
N ALA A 136 -21.15 9.08 0.23
CA ALA A 136 -21.08 8.94 1.68
C ALA A 136 -20.81 7.47 2.04
N ASP A 137 -20.60 7.14 3.31
CA ASP A 137 -20.43 5.74 3.74
C ASP A 137 -21.75 4.96 3.55
N PRO A 138 -21.80 3.99 2.60
CA PRO A 138 -23.05 3.26 2.31
C PRO A 138 -23.52 2.37 3.47
N ARG A 139 -22.69 2.13 4.46
CA ARG A 139 -23.03 1.39 5.69
C ARG A 139 -23.84 2.26 6.66
N VAL A 140 -23.73 3.58 6.54
CA VAL A 140 -24.37 4.58 7.41
C VAL A 140 -25.49 5.29 6.67
N ASP A 141 -25.23 5.72 5.42
CA ASP A 141 -26.20 6.41 4.58
C ASP A 141 -26.67 5.49 3.45
N LYS A 142 -27.94 5.07 3.53
CA LYS A 142 -28.58 4.21 2.52
C LYS A 142 -28.81 4.91 1.17
N ASN A 143 -28.70 6.24 1.14
CA ASN A 143 -28.83 7.03 -0.08
C ASN A 143 -27.45 7.32 -0.72
N ALA A 144 -26.38 6.76 -0.18
CA ALA A 144 -25.05 6.91 -0.76
C ALA A 144 -25.01 6.36 -2.18
N VAL A 145 -24.57 7.20 -3.12
CA VAL A 145 -24.47 6.86 -4.54
C VAL A 145 -23.03 6.45 -4.83
N LYS A 146 -22.86 5.30 -5.48
CA LYS A 146 -21.57 4.83 -5.98
C LYS A 146 -21.16 5.63 -7.21
N TYR A 147 -19.92 6.06 -7.27
CA TYR A 147 -19.31 6.65 -8.46
C TYR A 147 -18.71 5.56 -9.33
N ASP A 148 -19.03 5.53 -10.60
CA ASP A 148 -18.33 4.71 -11.58
C ASP A 148 -16.98 5.32 -11.93
N GLU A 149 -16.95 6.65 -12.07
CA GLU A 149 -15.76 7.45 -12.27
C GLU A 149 -15.85 8.73 -11.44
N ILE A 150 -14.71 9.17 -10.88
CA ILE A 150 -14.59 10.43 -10.14
C ILE A 150 -13.15 10.92 -10.21
N THR A 151 -12.96 12.21 -10.41
CA THR A 151 -11.61 12.79 -10.43
C THR A 151 -11.04 12.97 -9.03
N TYR A 152 -9.72 12.96 -8.91
CA TYR A 152 -9.04 13.27 -7.64
C TYR A 152 -9.42 14.66 -7.11
N GLN A 153 -9.63 15.62 -8.00
CA GLN A 153 -10.06 16.97 -7.61
C GLN A 153 -11.44 16.94 -6.95
N GLU A 154 -12.41 16.23 -7.52
CA GLU A 154 -13.75 16.08 -6.93
C GLU A 154 -13.72 15.32 -5.60
N ILE A 155 -12.83 14.32 -5.45
CA ILE A 155 -12.64 13.62 -4.17
C ILE A 155 -12.21 14.60 -3.08
N ILE A 156 -11.28 15.51 -3.39
CA ILE A 156 -10.81 16.54 -2.47
C ILE A 156 -11.93 17.53 -2.15
N GLU A 157 -12.60 18.08 -3.15
CA GLU A 157 -13.66 19.08 -3.00
C GLU A 157 -14.86 18.55 -2.21
N LYS A 158 -15.23 17.28 -2.44
CA LYS A 158 -16.32 16.61 -1.74
C LYS A 158 -15.88 15.99 -0.42
N ASN A 159 -14.58 16.08 -0.07
CA ASN A 159 -13.99 15.48 1.14
C ASN A 159 -14.32 13.99 1.30
N LEU A 160 -14.26 13.22 0.21
CA LEU A 160 -14.57 11.79 0.22
C LEU A 160 -13.41 10.99 0.85
N GLN A 161 -13.76 10.02 1.68
CA GLN A 161 -12.78 9.21 2.42
C GLN A 161 -12.43 7.92 1.67
N VAL A 162 -11.85 8.04 0.49
CA VAL A 162 -11.36 6.91 -0.32
C VAL A 162 -9.98 6.47 0.14
N MET A 163 -9.08 7.43 0.17
CA MET A 163 -7.71 7.37 0.68
C MET A 163 -7.49 8.60 1.56
N ASP A 164 -6.39 8.67 2.30
CA ASP A 164 -6.07 9.92 2.98
C ASP A 164 -5.72 11.04 1.98
N GLN A 165 -5.86 12.30 2.39
CA GLN A 165 -5.68 13.45 1.52
C GLN A 165 -4.26 13.57 0.95
N THR A 166 -3.24 13.11 1.70
CA THR A 166 -1.85 13.12 1.22
C THR A 166 -1.71 12.14 0.05
N ALA A 167 -2.29 10.95 0.17
CA ALA A 167 -2.29 9.96 -0.91
C ALA A 167 -3.01 10.50 -2.17
N ILE A 168 -4.21 11.10 -1.99
CA ILE A 168 -4.95 11.69 -3.11
C ILE A 168 -4.15 12.82 -3.78
N SER A 169 -3.47 13.65 -3.01
CA SER A 169 -2.63 14.73 -3.54
C SER A 169 -1.46 14.18 -4.37
N LEU A 170 -0.82 13.10 -3.92
CA LEU A 170 0.22 12.43 -4.69
C LEU A 170 -0.31 11.78 -5.97
N CYS A 171 -1.51 11.21 -5.96
CA CYS A 171 -2.12 10.61 -7.15
C CYS A 171 -2.49 11.62 -8.24
N LYS A 172 -2.45 12.92 -7.96
CA LYS A 172 -2.66 13.99 -8.96
C LYS A 172 -1.42 14.30 -9.78
N GLU A 173 -0.22 13.96 -9.30
CA GLU A 173 1.05 14.18 -10.00
C GLU A 173 1.23 13.19 -11.16
#